data_27a3b2e0a961f83bf2f9d4c838f87720
#
_entry.id   27a3b2e0a961f83bf2f9d4c838f87720
#
_cell.length_a   1.000
_cell.length_b   1.000
_cell.length_c   1.000
_cell.angle_alpha   90.00
_cell.angle_beta   90.00
_cell.angle_gamma   90.00
#
_symmetry.space_group_name_H-M   'P 1'
#
loop_
_entity.id
_entity.type
_entity.pdbx_description
1 polymer ?
#
loop_
_entity_poly.entity_id
_entity_poly.type
_entity_poly.pdbx_seq_one_letter_code
_entity_poly.pdbx_strand_id
1 'polypeptide(L)'
;LNPGPGKRGVHAYNEPPVRRAGLAWASATASAHGVARSYLPFAQQGEHGGRRYLRDESLRDAYGRRSWSERDLVIHKPMGWSNGFLKEEPHLFSPTPESFGHAGMGGALGWCDPVHQLTLGYVMNRMDWRVRSPRALALCQALYECEPVRGAR
;
A
#
# COMPACT_ATOMS: atom_id res chain seq x y z
N LEU A 1 -8.82 5.76 19.98
CA LEU A 1 -8.30 7.09 20.32
C LEU A 1 -6.97 7.25 19.60
N ASN A 2 -7.02 7.93 18.47
CA ASN A 2 -5.84 8.33 17.76
C ASN A 2 -5.17 9.44 18.59
N PRO A 3 -4.01 9.23 19.23
CA PRO A 3 -3.31 10.34 19.83
C PRO A 3 -3.01 11.31 18.70
N GLY A 4 -3.66 12.46 18.71
CA GLY A 4 -3.37 13.50 17.74
C GLY A 4 -1.87 13.77 17.69
N PRO A 5 -1.39 14.35 16.60
CA PRO A 5 0.05 14.55 16.36
C PRO A 5 0.72 15.48 17.40
N GLY A 6 0.00 15.87 18.45
CA GLY A 6 0.48 16.77 19.47
C GLY A 6 0.95 18.12 18.89
N LYS A 7 1.69 18.89 19.68
CA LYS A 7 2.23 20.19 19.25
C LYS A 7 3.26 20.08 18.11
N ARG A 8 3.82 18.89 17.84
CA ARG A 8 4.86 18.64 16.83
C ARG A 8 4.32 18.08 15.51
N GLY A 9 3.01 17.87 15.42
CA GLY A 9 2.38 17.34 14.21
C GLY A 9 2.88 15.94 13.85
N VAL A 10 2.81 15.60 12.58
CA VAL A 10 3.23 14.29 12.04
C VAL A 10 4.70 13.95 12.26
N HIS A 11 5.55 14.94 12.53
CA HIS A 11 6.96 14.72 12.83
C HIS A 11 7.20 13.95 14.13
N ALA A 12 6.23 13.95 15.05
CA ALA A 12 6.33 13.21 16.31
C ALA A 12 6.48 11.69 16.08
N TYR A 13 6.00 11.13 14.97
CA TYR A 13 6.16 9.72 14.64
C TYR A 13 7.62 9.29 14.41
N ASN A 14 8.51 10.22 14.13
CA ASN A 14 9.94 9.96 13.97
C ASN A 14 10.71 9.95 15.30
N GLU A 15 10.08 10.36 16.40
CA GLU A 15 10.74 10.42 17.69
C GLU A 15 10.99 9.01 18.28
N PRO A 16 12.16 8.78 18.87
CA PRO A 16 12.51 7.47 19.40
C PRO A 16 11.50 6.86 20.36
N PRO A 17 10.83 7.60 21.28
CA PRO A 17 9.81 7.03 22.15
C PRO A 17 8.59 6.53 21.35
N VAL A 18 8.15 7.29 20.34
CA VAL A 18 6.98 6.94 19.52
C VAL A 18 7.30 5.72 18.64
N ARG A 19 8.49 5.69 18.04
CA ARG A 19 8.95 4.53 17.25
C ARG A 19 9.03 3.24 18.08
N ARG A 20 9.39 3.34 19.37
CA ARG A 20 9.44 2.19 20.29
C ARG A 20 8.09 1.81 20.88
N ALA A 21 7.07 2.64 20.76
CA ALA A 21 5.78 2.43 21.40
C ALA A 21 4.94 1.28 20.79
N GLY A 22 5.35 0.70 19.66
CA GLY A 22 4.65 -0.43 19.04
C GLY A 22 3.22 -0.13 18.64
N LEU A 23 2.96 1.07 18.10
CA LEU A 23 1.62 1.50 17.67
C LEU A 23 1.19 0.70 16.43
N ALA A 24 0.30 -0.27 16.60
CA ALA A 24 -0.10 -1.20 15.54
C ALA A 24 -0.61 -0.52 14.24
N TRP A 25 -1.12 0.68 14.34
CA TRP A 25 -1.66 1.45 13.22
C TRP A 25 -0.65 2.39 12.53
N ALA A 26 0.52 2.68 13.16
CA ALA A 26 1.44 3.70 12.66
C ALA A 26 2.92 3.50 12.96
N SER A 27 3.33 2.39 13.53
CA SER A 27 4.72 2.24 14.00
C SER A 27 5.65 1.48 13.07
N ALA A 28 5.19 1.04 11.92
CA ALA A 28 6.07 0.38 10.96
C ALA A 28 7.08 1.39 10.39
N THR A 29 8.36 1.06 10.53
CA THR A 29 9.46 1.82 9.92
C THR A 29 10.18 0.91 8.93
N ALA A 30 10.19 1.28 7.66
CA ALA A 30 10.80 0.49 6.61
C ALA A 30 11.41 1.36 5.52
N SER A 31 12.37 0.83 4.78
CA SER A 31 12.81 1.42 3.52
C SER A 31 11.80 1.12 2.41
N ALA A 32 11.84 1.88 1.31
CA ALA A 32 11.03 1.60 0.11
C ALA A 32 11.22 0.16 -0.38
N HIS A 33 12.47 -0.30 -0.42
CA HIS A 33 12.82 -1.68 -0.78
C HIS A 33 12.17 -2.69 0.19
N GLY A 34 12.23 -2.44 1.50
CA GLY A 34 11.62 -3.32 2.51
C GLY A 34 10.11 -3.41 2.33
N VAL A 35 9.43 -2.28 2.07
CA VAL A 35 8.00 -2.26 1.76
C VAL A 35 7.69 -3.07 0.50
N ALA A 36 8.39 -2.82 -0.61
CA ALA A 36 8.17 -3.57 -1.84
C ALA A 36 8.39 -5.08 -1.65
N ARG A 37 9.47 -5.47 -0.96
CA ARG A 37 9.77 -6.89 -0.68
C ARG A 37 8.72 -7.60 0.16
N SER A 38 8.03 -6.91 1.07
CA SER A 38 6.98 -7.51 1.87
C SER A 38 5.78 -7.98 1.04
N TYR A 39 5.59 -7.43 -0.15
CA TYR A 39 4.53 -7.81 -1.08
C TYR A 39 4.94 -8.90 -2.09
N LEU A 40 6.24 -9.24 -2.21
CA LEU A 40 6.70 -10.22 -3.20
C LEU A 40 5.98 -11.58 -3.13
N PRO A 41 5.72 -12.18 -1.96
CA PRO A 41 4.98 -13.43 -1.92
C PRO A 41 3.59 -13.33 -2.55
N PHE A 42 2.93 -12.20 -2.41
CA PHE A 42 1.64 -11.98 -3.06
C PHE A 42 1.77 -11.83 -4.58
N ALA A 43 2.72 -11.02 -5.04
CA ALA A 43 2.94 -10.82 -6.48
C ALA A 43 3.39 -12.12 -7.19
N GLN A 44 4.03 -13.02 -6.47
CA GLN A 44 4.57 -14.28 -6.99
C GLN A 44 3.71 -15.51 -6.59
N GLN A 45 2.40 -15.34 -6.51
CA GLN A 45 1.44 -16.42 -6.29
C GLN A 45 1.73 -17.26 -5.02
N GLY A 46 2.13 -16.60 -3.97
CA GLY A 46 2.38 -17.20 -2.66
C GLY A 46 3.80 -17.70 -2.42
N GLU A 47 4.66 -17.62 -3.42
CA GLU A 47 6.04 -18.10 -3.35
C GLU A 47 7.05 -16.98 -3.53
N HIS A 48 8.21 -17.12 -2.94
CA HIS A 48 9.36 -16.26 -3.18
C HIS A 48 10.65 -16.98 -2.80
N GLY A 49 11.67 -16.92 -3.67
CA GLY A 49 12.96 -17.56 -3.43
C GLY A 49 12.87 -19.07 -3.22
N GLY A 50 11.98 -19.77 -3.94
CA GLY A 50 11.78 -21.22 -3.82
C GLY A 50 11.02 -21.67 -2.56
N ARG A 51 10.48 -20.74 -1.79
CA ARG A 51 9.71 -21.03 -0.58
C ARG A 51 8.28 -20.52 -0.70
N ARG A 52 7.30 -21.37 -0.30
CA ARG A 52 5.90 -20.97 -0.17
C ARG A 52 5.67 -20.26 1.17
N TYR A 53 5.11 -19.04 1.11
CA TYR A 53 4.75 -18.21 2.25
C TYR A 53 3.24 -18.12 2.46
N LEU A 54 2.46 -18.18 1.38
CA LEU A 54 1.01 -17.98 1.41
C LEU A 54 0.30 -19.14 0.70
N ARG A 55 -0.82 -19.57 1.24
CA ARG A 55 -1.73 -20.53 0.61
C ARG A 55 -2.62 -19.80 -0.39
N ASP A 56 -3.13 -20.52 -1.38
CA ASP A 56 -4.03 -19.99 -2.43
C ASP A 56 -5.28 -19.34 -1.85
N GLU A 57 -5.80 -19.86 -0.75
CA GLU A 57 -6.92 -19.27 -0.03
C GLU A 57 -6.58 -17.86 0.48
N SER A 58 -5.43 -17.69 1.10
CA SER A 58 -4.95 -16.37 1.58
C SER A 58 -4.74 -15.39 0.44
N LEU A 59 -4.29 -15.86 -0.72
CA LEU A 59 -4.14 -15.04 -1.92
C LEU A 59 -5.50 -14.57 -2.45
N ARG A 60 -6.48 -15.49 -2.58
CA ARG A 60 -7.84 -15.11 -2.99
C ARG A 60 -8.45 -14.07 -2.06
N ASP A 61 -8.20 -14.20 -0.76
CA ASP A 61 -8.68 -13.26 0.23
C ASP A 61 -8.02 -11.88 0.13
N ALA A 62 -6.75 -11.82 -0.25
CA ALA A 62 -6.04 -10.57 -0.49
C ALA A 62 -6.47 -9.90 -1.81
N TYR A 63 -6.68 -10.68 -2.87
CA TYR A 63 -6.99 -10.16 -4.20
C TYR A 63 -8.45 -9.72 -4.34
N GLY A 64 -9.38 -10.43 -3.69
CA GLY A 64 -10.81 -10.17 -3.76
C GLY A 64 -11.25 -8.98 -2.93
N ARG A 65 -12.04 -8.07 -3.52
CA ARG A 65 -12.68 -7.00 -2.76
C ARG A 65 -13.80 -7.58 -1.89
N ARG A 66 -13.76 -7.28 -0.59
CA ARG A 66 -14.76 -7.72 0.39
C ARG A 66 -15.79 -6.65 0.73
N SER A 67 -15.38 -5.39 0.68
CA SER A 67 -16.27 -4.26 0.94
C SER A 67 -15.98 -3.08 0.03
N TRP A 68 -16.99 -2.24 -0.13
CA TRP A 68 -16.87 -0.98 -0.87
C TRP A 68 -17.76 0.08 -0.24
N SER A 69 -17.28 1.29 -0.20
CA SER A 69 -18.02 2.48 0.15
C SER A 69 -17.75 3.57 -0.87
N GLU A 70 -18.80 4.13 -1.46
CA GLU A 70 -18.67 5.28 -2.35
C GLU A 70 -18.14 6.52 -1.62
N ARG A 71 -18.35 6.57 -0.30
CA ARG A 71 -17.85 7.62 0.55
C ARG A 71 -17.55 7.07 1.93
N ASP A 72 -16.29 6.75 2.18
CA ASP A 72 -15.80 6.35 3.50
C ASP A 72 -16.08 7.45 4.54
N LEU A 73 -16.54 7.06 5.72
CA LEU A 73 -16.95 8.02 6.76
C LEU A 73 -15.77 8.77 7.41
N VAL A 74 -14.55 8.30 7.22
CA VAL A 74 -13.34 8.90 7.82
C VAL A 74 -12.57 9.74 6.80
N ILE A 75 -12.34 9.17 5.62
CA ILE A 75 -11.51 9.80 4.58
C ILE A 75 -12.37 10.58 3.57
N HIS A 76 -13.68 10.33 3.54
CA HIS A 76 -14.65 10.96 2.63
C HIS A 76 -14.35 10.76 1.14
N LYS A 77 -13.75 9.62 0.79
CA LYS A 77 -13.44 9.19 -0.58
C LYS A 77 -14.01 7.80 -0.82
N PRO A 78 -14.19 7.39 -2.08
CA PRO A 78 -14.49 6.00 -2.39
C PRO A 78 -13.38 5.09 -1.85
N MET A 79 -13.74 3.99 -1.21
CA MET A 79 -12.78 3.11 -0.58
C MET A 79 -13.31 1.67 -0.46
N GLY A 80 -12.46 0.72 -0.75
CA GLY A 80 -12.75 -0.69 -0.59
C GLY A 80 -11.67 -1.40 0.20
N TRP A 81 -11.99 -2.59 0.64
CA TRP A 81 -11.09 -3.44 1.40
C TRP A 81 -11.17 -4.87 0.92
N SER A 82 -10.05 -5.55 0.89
CA SER A 82 -9.93 -6.98 0.91
C SER A 82 -9.72 -7.48 2.35
N ASN A 83 -9.32 -8.71 2.53
CA ASN A 83 -8.99 -9.22 3.84
C ASN A 83 -7.62 -8.67 4.30
N GLY A 84 -7.63 -7.52 4.95
CA GLY A 84 -6.45 -6.85 5.52
C GLY A 84 -5.76 -5.80 4.64
N PHE A 85 -6.20 -5.59 3.40
CA PHE A 85 -5.60 -4.62 2.49
C PHE A 85 -6.62 -3.66 1.90
N LEU A 86 -6.14 -2.48 1.55
CA LEU A 86 -6.92 -1.49 0.83
C LEU A 86 -7.06 -1.91 -0.63
N LYS A 87 -8.30 -1.85 -1.11
CA LYS A 87 -8.69 -2.03 -2.52
C LYS A 87 -9.22 -0.71 -3.04
N GLU A 88 -8.34 0.06 -3.63
CA GLU A 88 -8.65 1.40 -4.13
C GLU A 88 -9.67 1.40 -5.27
N GLU A 89 -10.06 2.58 -5.68
CA GLU A 89 -10.81 2.78 -6.91
C GLU A 89 -10.09 2.13 -8.11
N PRO A 90 -10.83 1.54 -9.04
CA PRO A 90 -10.23 1.05 -10.29
C PRO A 90 -9.36 2.12 -10.94
N HIS A 91 -8.20 1.72 -11.42
CA HIS A 91 -7.24 2.57 -12.12
C HIS A 91 -6.59 3.71 -11.30
N LEU A 92 -6.77 3.73 -9.97
CA LEU A 92 -6.13 4.77 -9.16
C LEU A 92 -4.62 4.54 -9.04
N PHE A 93 -4.20 3.35 -8.59
CA PHE A 93 -2.79 2.97 -8.45
C PHE A 93 -2.37 1.89 -9.43
N SER A 94 -3.30 1.14 -10.00
CA SER A 94 -3.07 0.03 -10.91
C SER A 94 -4.26 -0.14 -11.86
N PRO A 95 -4.03 -0.61 -13.09
CA PRO A 95 -5.12 -0.95 -14.02
C PRO A 95 -5.84 -2.25 -13.67
N THR A 96 -5.31 -3.07 -12.74
CA THR A 96 -5.83 -4.41 -12.44
C THR A 96 -6.71 -4.44 -11.18
N PRO A 97 -7.89 -5.07 -11.23
CA PRO A 97 -8.76 -5.18 -10.07
C PRO A 97 -8.20 -6.08 -8.95
N GLU A 98 -7.29 -6.99 -9.25
CA GLU A 98 -6.62 -7.86 -8.28
C GLU A 98 -5.60 -7.10 -7.41
N SER A 99 -5.12 -5.95 -7.88
CA SER A 99 -4.12 -5.16 -7.17
C SER A 99 -4.64 -4.65 -5.82
N PHE A 100 -3.75 -4.48 -4.87
CA PHE A 100 -4.05 -4.05 -3.52
C PHE A 100 -2.82 -3.47 -2.83
N GLY A 101 -3.02 -2.85 -1.69
CA GLY A 101 -1.93 -2.30 -0.90
C GLY A 101 -2.42 -1.35 0.17
N HIS A 102 -1.66 -0.31 0.45
CA HIS A 102 -2.10 0.75 1.35
C HIS A 102 -1.38 2.06 1.06
N ALA A 103 -2.14 3.12 0.82
CA ALA A 103 -1.66 4.49 0.77
C ALA A 103 -1.72 5.09 2.18
N GLY A 104 -0.56 5.47 2.72
CA GLY A 104 -0.45 6.07 4.05
C GLY A 104 -0.65 7.59 4.05
N MET A 105 -1.07 8.12 5.20
CA MET A 105 -1.00 9.55 5.45
C MET A 105 0.47 10.02 5.36
N GLY A 106 0.70 11.11 4.68
CA GLY A 106 2.06 11.58 4.38
C GLY A 106 2.55 11.19 3.00
N GLY A 107 1.88 10.26 2.33
CA GLY A 107 2.11 9.90 0.94
C GLY A 107 2.92 8.61 0.73
N ALA A 108 3.25 7.85 1.79
CA ALA A 108 3.84 6.53 1.63
C ALA A 108 2.89 5.59 0.92
N LEU A 109 3.43 4.67 0.13
CA LEU A 109 2.65 3.66 -0.58
C LEU A 109 3.35 2.31 -0.54
N GLY A 110 2.62 1.27 -0.15
CA GLY A 110 2.93 -0.12 -0.42
C GLY A 110 1.87 -0.67 -1.35
N TRP A 111 2.27 -1.26 -2.47
CA TRP A 111 1.34 -1.73 -3.49
C TRP A 111 1.80 -3.02 -4.15
N CYS A 112 0.84 -3.89 -4.45
CA CYS A 112 1.04 -5.14 -5.16
C CYS A 112 0.07 -5.25 -6.33
N ASP A 113 0.58 -5.62 -7.48
CA ASP A 113 -0.19 -6.04 -8.64
C ASP A 113 0.23 -7.48 -9.00
N PRO A 114 -0.59 -8.47 -8.65
CA PRO A 114 -0.26 -9.87 -8.89
C PRO A 114 -0.38 -10.28 -10.37
N VAL A 115 -1.13 -9.51 -11.18
CA VAL A 115 -1.30 -9.79 -12.61
C VAL A 115 -0.02 -9.46 -13.37
N HIS A 116 0.56 -8.29 -13.08
CA HIS A 116 1.83 -7.88 -13.67
C HIS A 116 3.06 -8.33 -12.87
N GLN A 117 2.86 -9.09 -11.78
CA GLN A 117 3.92 -9.52 -10.86
C GLN A 117 4.76 -8.35 -10.31
N LEU A 118 4.11 -7.22 -10.08
CA LEU A 118 4.74 -5.99 -9.61
C LEU A 118 4.52 -5.76 -8.13
N THR A 119 5.55 -5.23 -7.48
CA THR A 119 5.46 -4.65 -6.14
C THR A 119 6.06 -3.26 -6.13
N LEU A 120 5.41 -2.34 -5.45
CA LEU A 120 5.89 -0.97 -5.30
C LEU A 120 5.98 -0.59 -3.83
N GLY A 121 7.11 -0.05 -3.44
CA GLY A 121 7.31 0.64 -2.18
C GLY A 121 7.75 2.06 -2.44
N TYR A 122 7.00 3.02 -1.93
CA TYR A 122 7.35 4.43 -1.99
C TYR A 122 7.38 5.04 -0.60
N VAL A 123 8.50 5.65 -0.25
CA VAL A 123 8.68 6.44 0.96
C VAL A 123 9.32 7.78 0.60
N MET A 124 9.11 8.80 1.41
CA MET A 124 9.54 10.16 1.11
C MET A 124 10.25 10.81 2.31
N ASN A 125 11.14 11.74 2.04
CA ASN A 125 11.76 12.58 3.08
C ASN A 125 10.83 13.71 3.54
N ARG A 126 9.97 14.20 2.66
CA ARG A 126 8.99 15.24 2.96
C ARG A 126 7.58 14.69 2.87
N MET A 127 6.92 14.56 4.00
CA MET A 127 5.53 14.10 4.07
C MET A 127 4.58 15.05 3.33
N ASP A 128 3.58 14.46 2.67
CA ASP A 128 2.39 15.14 2.18
C ASP A 128 1.34 15.15 3.30
N TRP A 129 0.32 15.96 3.17
CA TRP A 129 -0.84 15.93 4.07
C TRP A 129 -1.96 15.01 3.56
N ARG A 130 -1.80 14.44 2.38
CA ARG A 130 -2.80 13.60 1.71
C ARG A 130 -2.53 12.12 1.93
N VAL A 131 -3.60 11.33 2.03
CA VAL A 131 -3.53 9.86 2.00
C VAL A 131 -3.20 9.38 0.58
N ARG A 132 -3.83 9.95 -0.44
CA ARG A 132 -3.56 9.67 -1.86
C ARG A 132 -2.67 10.78 -2.41
N SER A 133 -1.36 10.64 -2.20
CA SER A 133 -0.39 11.65 -2.66
C SER A 133 -0.29 11.69 -4.17
N PRO A 134 -0.37 12.87 -4.80
CA PRO A 134 -0.16 12.99 -6.24
C PRO A 134 1.20 12.46 -6.71
N ARG A 135 2.21 12.49 -5.85
CA ARG A 135 3.54 11.93 -6.13
C ARG A 135 3.50 10.42 -6.29
N ALA A 136 2.83 9.72 -5.37
CA ALA A 136 2.67 8.28 -5.44
C ALA A 136 1.82 7.87 -6.66
N LEU A 137 0.75 8.61 -6.96
CA LEU A 137 -0.08 8.39 -8.14
C LEU A 137 0.72 8.57 -9.44
N ALA A 138 1.50 9.63 -9.56
CA ALA A 138 2.34 9.87 -10.73
C ALA A 138 3.39 8.77 -10.94
N LEU A 139 3.98 8.25 -9.86
CA LEU A 139 4.92 7.12 -9.93
C LEU A 139 4.23 5.84 -10.40
N CYS A 140 3.04 5.54 -9.90
CA CYS A 140 2.26 4.39 -10.34
C CYS A 140 1.89 4.52 -11.83
N GLN A 141 1.41 5.68 -12.25
CA GLN A 141 1.08 5.93 -13.65
C GLN A 141 2.31 5.70 -14.55
N ALA A 142 3.45 6.31 -14.23
CA ALA A 142 4.68 6.14 -15.00
C ALA A 142 5.15 4.68 -15.03
N LEU A 143 5.00 3.94 -13.92
CA LEU A 143 5.35 2.52 -13.86
C LEU A 143 4.56 1.69 -14.89
N TYR A 144 3.25 1.90 -14.98
CA TYR A 144 2.41 1.17 -15.94
C TYR A 144 2.52 1.67 -17.39
N GLU A 145 3.18 2.80 -17.61
CA GLU A 145 3.54 3.29 -18.94
C GLU A 145 4.88 2.69 -19.44
N CYS A 146 5.68 2.08 -18.58
CA CYS A 146 6.92 1.43 -18.98
C CYS A 146 6.67 0.22 -19.89
N GLU A 147 7.44 0.10 -20.96
CA GLU A 147 7.33 -0.98 -21.96
C GLU A 147 7.33 -2.40 -21.38
N PRO A 148 8.23 -2.77 -20.44
CA PRO A 148 8.25 -4.11 -19.85
C PRO A 148 6.95 -4.48 -19.14
N VAL A 149 6.24 -3.49 -18.59
CA VAL A 149 4.96 -3.70 -17.89
C VAL A 149 3.81 -3.80 -18.87
N ARG A 150 3.84 -3.02 -19.94
CA ARG A 150 2.83 -3.08 -21.02
C ARG A 150 2.85 -4.38 -21.79
N GLY A 151 4.04 -4.97 -21.98
CA GLY A 151 4.22 -6.23 -22.70
C GLY A 151 3.84 -7.49 -21.93
N ALA A 152 3.56 -7.39 -20.63
CA ALA A 152 3.20 -8.50 -19.75
C ALA A 152 1.67 -8.78 -19.71
N ARG A 153 0.92 -8.42 -20.75
CA ARG A 153 -0.51 -8.68 -20.89
C ARG A 153 -0.79 -10.02 -21.55
#